data_a1db4320642e7e4be211797f113af769
#
_entry.id   a1db4320642e7e4be211797f113af769
#
_cell.length_a   1.000
_cell.length_b   1.000
_cell.length_c   1.000
_cell.angle_alpha   90.00
_cell.angle_beta   90.00
_cell.angle_gamma   90.00
#
_symmetry.space_group_name_H-M   'P 1'
#
loop_
_entity.id
_entity.type
_entity.pdbx_description
1 polymer ?
#
loop_
_entity_poly.entity_id
_entity_poly.type
_entity_poly.pdbx_seq_one_letter_code
_entity_poly.pdbx_strand_id
1 'polypeptide(L)'
;MPTSAIRKIQIPDEGAESLFGTYDENLKQLESQFGVRIRTSGKELLVEGDAADVARAEKVLEQLSSLMRGGYRLGKGDVRTAATLVAQDENVELSEYFLRSATKTSGKRQVVPKSVTQKRYLDAIEQHDIVFGIGPAGTGKTYLAMALAVRALMENTLFPYTTLFRSDRKSVV
;
A
#
# COMPACT_ATOMS: atom_id res chain seq x y z
N MET A 1 -8.72 10.15 29.36
CA MET A 1 -9.98 10.54 28.71
C MET A 1 -9.72 10.54 27.21
N PRO A 2 -10.48 9.83 26.39
CA PRO A 2 -10.29 9.90 24.94
C PRO A 2 -10.54 11.34 24.48
N THR A 3 -9.57 11.93 23.82
CA THR A 3 -9.66 13.30 23.32
C THR A 3 -10.34 13.23 21.96
N SER A 4 -11.62 13.55 21.91
CA SER A 4 -12.34 13.62 20.63
C SER A 4 -11.73 14.71 19.75
N ALA A 5 -11.40 14.36 18.52
CA ALA A 5 -10.87 15.25 17.51
C ALA A 5 -11.75 15.23 16.25
N ILE A 6 -11.81 16.38 15.56
CA ILE A 6 -12.44 16.50 14.25
C ILE A 6 -11.41 17.11 13.31
N ARG A 7 -11.20 16.50 12.16
CA ARG A 7 -10.32 16.99 11.08
C ARG A 7 -11.08 17.12 9.77
N LYS A 8 -10.71 18.14 9.01
CA LYS A 8 -11.22 18.41 7.66
C LYS A 8 -10.12 18.15 6.65
N ILE A 9 -10.39 17.27 5.70
CA ILE A 9 -9.43 16.86 4.69
C ILE A 9 -9.97 17.20 3.31
N GLN A 10 -9.19 17.94 2.53
CA GLN A 10 -9.54 18.33 1.16
C GLN A 10 -9.41 17.15 0.20
N ILE A 11 -10.44 16.90 -0.58
CA ILE A 11 -10.48 15.85 -1.59
C ILE A 11 -10.09 16.43 -2.95
N PRO A 12 -9.28 15.75 -3.77
CA PRO A 12 -9.05 16.14 -5.15
C PRO A 12 -10.35 16.13 -5.95
N ASP A 13 -10.54 17.09 -6.84
CA ASP A 13 -11.72 17.14 -7.70
C ASP A 13 -11.78 15.93 -8.67
N GLU A 14 -10.62 15.47 -9.13
CA GLU A 14 -10.49 14.31 -9.99
C GLU A 14 -10.17 13.06 -9.18
N GLY A 15 -10.94 11.99 -9.41
CA GLY A 15 -10.69 10.66 -8.83
C GLY A 15 -11.28 10.43 -7.45
N ALA A 16 -12.06 11.35 -6.89
CA ALA A 16 -12.73 11.19 -5.59
C ALA A 16 -13.55 9.89 -5.51
N GLU A 17 -14.20 9.50 -6.61
CA GLU A 17 -14.94 8.23 -6.71
C GLU A 17 -14.05 7.00 -6.45
N SER A 18 -12.80 7.04 -6.92
CA SER A 18 -11.84 5.95 -6.68
C SER A 18 -11.40 5.89 -5.22
N LEU A 19 -11.33 7.04 -4.54
CA LEU A 19 -11.01 7.12 -3.12
C LEU A 19 -12.16 6.59 -2.26
N PHE A 20 -13.41 6.94 -2.60
CA PHE A 20 -14.59 6.50 -1.85
C PHE A 20 -14.90 5.02 -2.12
N GLY A 21 -14.67 4.56 -3.35
CA GLY A 21 -15.07 3.25 -3.81
C GLY A 21 -16.57 3.12 -4.07
N THR A 22 -16.98 1.93 -4.50
CA THR A 22 -18.41 1.66 -4.77
C THR A 22 -19.21 1.71 -3.46
N TYR A 23 -20.22 2.55 -3.39
CA TYR A 23 -21.06 2.74 -2.18
C TYR A 23 -20.26 3.11 -0.93
N ASP A 24 -19.20 3.91 -1.07
CA ASP A 24 -18.31 4.35 0.01
C ASP A 24 -17.61 3.20 0.74
N GLU A 25 -17.39 2.06 0.05
CA GLU A 25 -16.78 0.86 0.65
C GLU A 25 -15.41 1.14 1.26
N ASN A 26 -14.63 2.00 0.62
CA ASN A 26 -13.29 2.36 1.07
C ASN A 26 -13.34 3.25 2.33
N LEU A 27 -14.27 4.21 2.40
CA LEU A 27 -14.48 5.05 3.58
C LEU A 27 -14.95 4.22 4.77
N LYS A 28 -15.94 3.34 4.57
CA LYS A 28 -16.41 2.39 5.60
C LYS A 28 -15.31 1.48 6.11
N GLN A 29 -14.40 1.09 5.24
CA GLN A 29 -13.25 0.30 5.62
C GLN A 29 -12.28 1.08 6.51
N LEU A 30 -11.99 2.35 6.18
CA LEU A 30 -11.17 3.23 7.02
C LEU A 30 -11.82 3.47 8.38
N GLU A 31 -13.14 3.72 8.40
CA GLU A 31 -13.92 3.87 9.64
C GLU A 31 -13.79 2.63 10.55
N SER A 32 -13.97 1.45 9.97
CA SER A 32 -13.85 0.19 10.71
C SER A 32 -12.43 -0.10 11.21
N GLN A 33 -11.41 0.25 10.41
CA GLN A 33 -10.02 -0.06 10.71
C GLN A 33 -9.43 0.86 11.79
N PHE A 34 -9.78 2.15 11.77
CA PHE A 34 -9.27 3.15 12.70
C PHE A 34 -10.26 3.53 13.81
N GLY A 35 -11.49 3.03 13.79
CA GLY A 35 -12.50 3.39 14.78
C GLY A 35 -12.97 4.84 14.70
N VAL A 36 -12.92 5.44 13.51
CA VAL A 36 -13.34 6.81 13.26
C VAL A 36 -14.67 6.87 12.49
N ARG A 37 -15.30 8.03 12.45
CA ARG A 37 -16.43 8.35 11.56
C ARG A 37 -15.97 9.29 10.47
N ILE A 38 -16.34 9.00 9.21
CA ILE A 38 -16.00 9.80 8.05
C ILE A 38 -17.29 10.27 7.37
N ARG A 39 -17.45 11.56 7.25
CA ARG A 39 -18.60 12.18 6.56
C ARG A 39 -18.13 13.04 5.41
N THR A 40 -18.81 12.96 4.30
CA THR A 40 -18.60 13.84 3.14
C THR A 40 -19.32 15.17 3.35
N SER A 41 -18.63 16.29 3.17
CA SER A 41 -19.20 17.64 3.22
C SER A 41 -18.68 18.46 2.03
N GLY A 42 -19.40 18.42 0.93
CA GLY A 42 -18.97 19.04 -0.33
C GLY A 42 -17.68 18.42 -0.85
N LYS A 43 -16.60 19.20 -0.92
CA LYS A 43 -15.25 18.75 -1.35
C LYS A 43 -14.34 18.38 -0.17
N GLU A 44 -14.88 18.24 1.03
CA GLU A 44 -14.14 17.91 2.24
C GLU A 44 -14.65 16.61 2.84
N LEU A 45 -13.74 15.87 3.48
CA LEU A 45 -14.06 14.80 4.40
C LEU A 45 -13.91 15.30 5.83
N LEU A 46 -14.93 15.07 6.63
CA LEU A 46 -14.89 15.28 8.09
C LEU A 46 -14.58 13.95 8.74
N VAL A 47 -13.46 13.87 9.44
CA VAL A 47 -13.04 12.69 10.19
C VAL A 47 -13.16 12.98 11.68
N GLU A 48 -13.95 12.18 12.40
CA GLU A 48 -14.28 12.36 13.82
C GLU A 48 -13.97 11.07 14.59
N GLY A 49 -13.31 11.18 15.75
CA GLY A 49 -12.97 10.06 16.60
C GLY A 49 -11.94 10.41 17.67
N ASP A 50 -11.21 9.40 18.17
CA ASP A 50 -10.06 9.63 19.04
C ASP A 50 -8.92 10.32 18.29
N ALA A 51 -8.19 11.22 18.94
CA ALA A 51 -7.19 12.05 18.30
C ALA A 51 -6.10 11.26 17.55
N ALA A 52 -5.66 10.13 18.13
CA ALA A 52 -4.64 9.29 17.50
C ALA A 52 -5.20 8.55 16.28
N ASP A 53 -6.43 8.07 16.35
CA ASP A 53 -7.11 7.36 15.27
C ASP A 53 -7.44 8.30 14.11
N VAL A 54 -7.92 9.51 14.45
CA VAL A 54 -8.17 10.59 13.47
C VAL A 54 -6.88 10.97 12.75
N ALA A 55 -5.74 11.11 13.46
CA ALA A 55 -4.46 11.43 12.85
C ALA A 55 -3.99 10.34 11.86
N ARG A 56 -4.20 9.06 12.18
CA ARG A 56 -3.89 7.95 11.27
C ARG A 56 -4.77 7.95 10.02
N ALA A 57 -6.07 8.14 10.19
CA ALA A 57 -7.02 8.23 9.07
C ALA A 57 -6.72 9.45 8.18
N GLU A 58 -6.45 10.63 8.79
CA GLU A 58 -6.02 11.84 8.11
C GLU A 58 -4.78 11.58 7.25
N LYS A 59 -3.75 10.97 7.82
CA LYS A 59 -2.51 10.64 7.10
C LYS A 59 -2.75 9.76 5.88
N VAL A 60 -3.58 8.73 5.99
CA VAL A 60 -3.94 7.87 4.84
C VAL A 60 -4.62 8.68 3.76
N LEU A 61 -5.64 9.47 4.11
CA LEU A 61 -6.42 10.24 3.16
C LEU A 61 -5.61 11.35 2.48
N GLU A 62 -4.75 12.06 3.22
CA GLU A 62 -3.88 13.10 2.67
C GLU A 62 -2.83 12.54 1.73
N GLN A 63 -2.16 11.45 2.11
CA GLN A 63 -1.15 10.84 1.25
C GLN A 63 -1.75 10.23 -0.01
N LEU A 64 -2.91 9.56 0.07
CA LEU A 64 -3.63 9.07 -1.11
C LEU A 64 -4.09 10.23 -2.00
N SER A 65 -4.60 11.31 -1.42
CA SER A 65 -4.99 12.52 -2.16
C SER A 65 -3.78 13.16 -2.86
N SER A 66 -2.62 13.17 -2.22
CA SER A 66 -1.37 13.66 -2.81
C SER A 66 -0.92 12.78 -3.99
N LEU A 67 -0.99 11.47 -3.86
CA LEU A 67 -0.68 10.52 -4.94
C LEU A 67 -1.60 10.75 -6.14
N MET A 68 -2.90 10.93 -5.91
CA MET A 68 -3.89 11.18 -6.96
C MET A 68 -3.60 12.51 -7.68
N ARG A 69 -3.28 13.58 -6.94
CA ARG A 69 -2.84 14.86 -7.54
C ARG A 69 -1.56 14.71 -8.37
N GLY A 70 -0.68 13.78 -8.00
CA GLY A 70 0.50 13.39 -8.76
C GLY A 70 0.22 12.51 -9.98
N GLY A 71 -1.06 12.24 -10.29
CA GLY A 71 -1.48 11.44 -11.46
C GLY A 71 -1.58 9.93 -11.19
N TYR A 72 -1.41 9.48 -9.96
CA TYR A 72 -1.62 8.08 -9.59
C TYR A 72 -3.12 7.74 -9.62
N ARG A 73 -3.47 6.67 -10.29
CA ARG A 73 -4.85 6.15 -10.32
C ARG A 73 -5.00 5.06 -9.28
N LEU A 74 -5.84 5.30 -8.28
CA LEU A 74 -6.12 4.30 -7.24
C LEU A 74 -6.76 3.05 -7.84
N GLY A 75 -6.13 1.91 -7.57
CA GLY A 75 -6.63 0.60 -7.91
C GLY A 75 -7.50 -0.01 -6.81
N LYS A 76 -8.20 -1.08 -7.15
CA LYS A 76 -9.01 -1.82 -6.18
C LYS A 76 -8.13 -2.39 -5.05
N GLY A 77 -8.37 -1.95 -3.84
CA GLY A 77 -7.66 -2.37 -2.63
C GLY A 77 -6.48 -1.48 -2.22
N ASP A 78 -6.16 -0.40 -2.95
CA ASP A 78 -5.07 0.52 -2.60
C ASP A 78 -5.36 1.25 -1.28
N VAL A 79 -6.60 1.69 -1.08
CA VAL A 79 -7.02 2.33 0.19
C VAL A 79 -6.84 1.38 1.36
N ARG A 80 -7.21 0.10 1.19
CA ARG A 80 -7.00 -0.93 2.20
C ARG A 80 -5.52 -1.16 2.50
N THR A 81 -4.70 -1.22 1.45
CA THR A 81 -3.26 -1.39 1.59
C THR A 81 -2.65 -0.20 2.32
N ALA A 82 -3.01 1.03 1.93
CA ALA A 82 -2.57 2.26 2.59
C ALA A 82 -2.92 2.29 4.08
N ALA A 83 -4.17 1.97 4.42
CA ALA A 83 -4.63 1.89 5.80
C ALA A 83 -3.85 0.85 6.62
N THR A 84 -3.57 -0.33 6.04
CA THR A 84 -2.78 -1.37 6.69
C THR A 84 -1.34 -0.93 6.94
N LEU A 85 -0.72 -0.25 5.96
CA LEU A 85 0.64 0.25 6.07
C LEU A 85 0.77 1.29 7.18
N VAL A 86 -0.13 2.28 7.21
CA VAL A 86 -0.13 3.34 8.25
C VAL A 86 -0.44 2.77 9.64
N ALA A 87 -1.30 1.74 9.74
CA ALA A 87 -1.57 1.06 11.00
C ALA A 87 -0.34 0.30 11.54
N GLN A 88 0.56 -0.19 10.66
CA GLN A 88 1.78 -0.90 11.03
C GLN A 88 2.95 0.05 11.33
N ASP A 89 3.02 1.16 10.63
CA ASP A 89 4.07 2.17 10.77
C ASP A 89 3.48 3.55 10.49
N GLU A 90 3.32 4.34 11.54
CA GLU A 90 2.78 5.71 11.43
C GLU A 90 3.69 6.65 10.63
N ASN A 91 4.97 6.33 10.45
CA ASN A 91 5.91 7.15 9.68
C ASN A 91 6.03 6.73 8.22
N VAL A 92 5.21 5.78 7.77
CA VAL A 92 5.25 5.30 6.39
C VAL A 92 4.91 6.41 5.39
N GLU A 93 5.71 6.47 4.32
CA GLU A 93 5.45 7.31 3.16
C GLU A 93 4.82 6.46 2.05
N LEU A 94 3.51 6.63 1.82
CA LEU A 94 2.75 5.84 0.85
C LEU A 94 3.25 6.06 -0.59
N SER A 95 3.79 7.25 -0.89
CA SER A 95 4.41 7.54 -2.18
C SER A 95 5.53 6.55 -2.52
N GLU A 96 6.35 6.17 -1.56
CA GLU A 96 7.39 5.17 -1.78
C GLU A 96 6.83 3.79 -2.10
N TYR A 97 5.68 3.43 -1.52
CA TYR A 97 5.04 2.15 -1.80
C TYR A 97 4.37 2.11 -3.17
N PHE A 98 3.64 3.17 -3.51
CA PHE A 98 2.81 3.20 -4.70
C PHE A 98 3.59 3.67 -5.94
N LEU A 99 4.48 4.67 -5.83
CA LEU A 99 5.23 5.20 -6.98
C LEU A 99 6.48 4.40 -7.31
N ARG A 100 7.25 3.91 -6.32
CA ARG A 100 8.39 3.02 -6.60
C ARG A 100 7.95 1.67 -7.16
N SER A 101 6.79 1.18 -6.73
CA SER A 101 6.19 -0.03 -7.32
C SER A 101 5.57 0.24 -8.69
N ALA A 102 5.21 1.50 -8.98
CA ALA A 102 4.73 1.95 -10.28
C ALA A 102 5.86 2.15 -11.30
N THR A 103 7.13 1.98 -10.91
CA THR A 103 8.25 2.13 -11.83
C THR A 103 8.16 1.06 -12.93
N LYS A 104 7.53 1.48 -14.04
CA LYS A 104 7.69 0.98 -15.40
C LYS A 104 7.82 -0.54 -15.57
N THR A 105 6.77 -1.27 -15.29
CA THR A 105 6.60 -2.52 -16.04
C THR A 105 5.76 -2.18 -17.27
N SER A 106 6.34 -2.31 -18.44
CA SER A 106 5.67 -2.22 -19.75
C SER A 106 4.69 -3.38 -19.94
N GLY A 107 3.80 -3.60 -18.99
CA GLY A 107 2.85 -4.69 -18.97
C GLY A 107 1.77 -4.46 -17.92
N LYS A 108 0.56 -4.87 -18.21
CA LYS A 108 -0.73 -4.58 -17.58
C LYS A 108 -0.90 -4.85 -16.06
N ARG A 109 0.13 -5.25 -15.30
CA ARG A 109 0.02 -5.49 -13.84
C ARG A 109 1.27 -5.00 -13.11
N GLN A 110 1.12 -3.91 -12.40
CA GLN A 110 2.09 -3.44 -11.43
C GLN A 110 2.01 -4.31 -10.17
N VAL A 111 3.17 -4.72 -9.64
CA VAL A 111 3.24 -5.45 -8.39
C VAL A 111 3.56 -4.45 -7.28
N VAL A 112 2.57 -4.20 -6.43
CA VAL A 112 2.68 -3.30 -5.29
C VAL A 112 2.80 -4.13 -4.01
N PRO A 113 3.79 -3.88 -3.14
CA PRO A 113 3.86 -4.55 -1.84
C PRO A 113 2.64 -4.17 -1.00
N LYS A 114 2.02 -5.15 -0.36
CA LYS A 114 0.81 -4.98 0.48
C LYS A 114 1.14 -4.89 1.98
N SER A 115 2.42 -4.94 2.34
CA SER A 115 2.89 -4.84 3.72
C SER A 115 4.33 -4.33 3.78
N VAL A 116 4.72 -3.79 4.95
CA VAL A 116 6.09 -3.35 5.23
C VAL A 116 7.11 -4.48 5.01
N THR A 117 6.76 -5.70 5.44
CA THR A 117 7.63 -6.87 5.28
C THR A 117 7.83 -7.24 3.81
N GLN A 118 6.77 -7.15 2.99
CA GLN A 118 6.88 -7.36 1.55
C GLN A 118 7.76 -6.30 0.88
N LYS A 119 7.64 -5.03 1.29
CA LYS A 119 8.53 -3.97 0.79
C LYS A 119 9.98 -4.27 1.14
N ARG A 120 10.28 -4.56 2.41
CA ARG A 120 11.64 -4.92 2.85
C ARG A 120 12.22 -6.10 2.06
N TYR A 121 11.37 -7.07 1.72
CA TYR A 121 11.78 -8.20 0.89
C TYR A 121 12.13 -7.79 -0.54
N LEU A 122 11.33 -6.91 -1.16
CA LEU A 122 11.63 -6.36 -2.49
C LEU A 122 12.90 -5.52 -2.47
N ASP A 123 13.04 -4.62 -1.50
CA ASP A 123 14.24 -3.78 -1.32
C ASP A 123 15.50 -4.63 -1.10
N ALA A 124 15.38 -5.73 -0.34
CA ALA A 124 16.49 -6.65 -0.11
C ALA A 124 16.94 -7.35 -1.41
N ILE A 125 15.98 -7.80 -2.25
CA ILE A 125 16.31 -8.42 -3.55
C ILE A 125 17.02 -7.43 -4.47
N GLU A 126 16.68 -6.14 -4.41
CA GLU A 126 17.33 -5.11 -5.23
C GLU A 126 18.75 -4.73 -4.74
N GLN A 127 19.03 -4.91 -3.45
CA GLN A 127 20.26 -4.45 -2.81
C GLN A 127 21.30 -5.55 -2.57
N HIS A 128 20.90 -6.82 -2.59
CA HIS A 128 21.77 -7.94 -2.22
C HIS A 128 21.80 -9.02 -3.31
N ASP A 129 22.97 -9.64 -3.49
CA ASP A 129 23.17 -10.72 -4.46
C ASP A 129 22.41 -12.00 -4.11
N ILE A 130 22.21 -12.27 -2.81
CA ILE A 130 21.50 -13.45 -2.31
C ILE A 130 20.52 -13.05 -1.21
N VAL A 131 19.26 -13.43 -1.35
CA VAL A 131 18.20 -13.15 -0.38
C VAL A 131 17.42 -14.41 -0.04
N PHE A 132 17.26 -14.68 1.26
CA PHE A 132 16.45 -15.80 1.77
C PHE A 132 15.12 -15.28 2.28
N GLY A 133 14.03 -15.61 1.58
CA GLY A 133 12.67 -15.29 2.00
C GLY A 133 12.09 -16.39 2.89
N ILE A 134 12.08 -16.18 4.21
CA ILE A 134 11.51 -17.13 5.20
C ILE A 134 10.17 -16.60 5.69
N GLY A 135 9.18 -17.49 5.81
CA GLY A 135 7.86 -17.12 6.34
C GLY A 135 6.75 -18.07 5.93
N PRO A 136 5.54 -17.92 6.48
CA PRO A 136 4.39 -18.78 6.21
C PRO A 136 4.01 -18.87 4.74
N ALA A 137 3.32 -19.94 4.35
CA ALA A 137 2.75 -20.07 3.01
C ALA A 137 1.73 -18.93 2.73
N GLY A 138 1.53 -18.57 1.47
CA GLY A 138 0.55 -17.55 1.08
C GLY A 138 0.96 -16.10 1.29
N THR A 139 2.12 -15.81 1.87
CA THR A 139 2.61 -14.43 2.11
C THR A 139 3.16 -13.71 0.86
N GLY A 140 3.12 -14.36 -0.31
CA GLY A 140 3.51 -13.76 -1.59
C GLY A 140 5.00 -13.81 -1.92
N LYS A 141 5.85 -14.50 -1.14
CA LYS A 141 7.32 -14.55 -1.36
C LYS A 141 7.71 -14.91 -2.80
N THR A 142 7.23 -16.04 -3.29
CA THR A 142 7.53 -16.51 -4.65
C THR A 142 6.95 -15.58 -5.71
N TYR A 143 5.74 -15.08 -5.49
CA TYR A 143 5.08 -14.16 -6.41
C TYR A 143 5.88 -12.85 -6.58
N LEU A 144 6.30 -12.25 -5.47
CA LEU A 144 7.06 -11.00 -5.46
C LEU A 144 8.45 -11.18 -6.11
N ALA A 145 9.14 -12.27 -5.79
CA ALA A 145 10.44 -12.56 -6.38
C ALA A 145 10.35 -12.80 -7.89
N MET A 146 9.35 -13.55 -8.36
CA MET A 146 9.10 -13.75 -9.79
C MET A 146 8.74 -12.46 -10.50
N ALA A 147 7.96 -11.59 -9.87
CA ALA A 147 7.61 -10.31 -10.44
C ALA A 147 8.83 -9.40 -10.65
N LEU A 148 9.76 -9.37 -9.68
CA LEU A 148 11.04 -8.66 -9.82
C LEU A 148 11.93 -9.28 -10.90
N ALA A 149 12.02 -10.60 -10.96
CA ALA A 149 12.81 -11.28 -11.98
C ALA A 149 12.31 -10.97 -13.40
N VAL A 150 10.98 -11.00 -13.61
CA VAL A 150 10.37 -10.60 -14.89
C VAL A 150 10.65 -9.13 -15.22
N ARG A 151 10.54 -8.23 -14.23
CA ARG A 151 10.87 -6.82 -14.42
C ARG A 151 12.31 -6.63 -14.88
N ALA A 152 13.26 -7.26 -14.19
CA ALA A 152 14.68 -7.19 -14.52
C ALA A 152 14.99 -7.70 -15.94
N LEU A 153 14.33 -8.79 -16.34
CA LEU A 153 14.46 -9.33 -17.68
C LEU A 153 13.92 -8.36 -18.73
N MET A 154 12.80 -7.69 -18.45
CA MET A 154 12.18 -6.74 -19.39
C MET A 154 12.96 -5.42 -19.50
N GLU A 155 13.57 -4.97 -18.40
CA GLU A 155 14.37 -3.75 -18.33
C GLU A 155 15.82 -3.96 -18.79
N ASN A 156 16.18 -5.18 -19.19
CA ASN A 156 17.55 -5.58 -19.53
C ASN A 156 18.59 -5.21 -18.44
N THR A 157 18.11 -5.03 -17.21
CA THR A 157 18.96 -4.84 -16.04
C THR A 157 19.42 -6.22 -15.60
N LEU A 158 20.68 -6.54 -15.88
CA LEU A 158 21.32 -7.73 -15.35
C LEU A 158 21.41 -7.57 -13.82
N PHE A 159 20.53 -8.26 -13.10
CA PHE A 159 20.80 -8.49 -11.68
C PHE A 159 22.14 -9.23 -11.57
N PRO A 160 23.04 -8.82 -10.69
CA PRO A 160 24.19 -9.65 -10.39
C PRO A 160 23.69 -10.97 -9.78
N TYR A 161 23.64 -11.99 -10.64
CA TYR A 161 23.57 -13.43 -10.32
C TYR A 161 22.42 -14.00 -9.47
N THR A 162 21.70 -14.91 -10.11
CA THR A 162 20.99 -16.10 -9.58
C THR A 162 20.32 -15.99 -8.21
N THR A 163 19.07 -15.58 -8.23
CA THR A 163 18.14 -15.86 -7.13
C THR A 163 17.78 -17.35 -7.15
N LEU A 164 18.41 -18.15 -6.30
CA LEU A 164 18.05 -19.53 -6.08
C LEU A 164 16.79 -19.58 -5.23
N PHE A 165 15.67 -19.92 -5.86
CA PHE A 165 14.40 -20.14 -5.17
C PHE A 165 14.40 -21.54 -4.56
N ARG A 166 14.49 -21.62 -3.25
CA ARG A 166 14.14 -22.82 -2.52
C ARG A 166 12.74 -22.66 -1.93
N SER A 167 11.75 -23.23 -2.58
CA SER A 167 10.45 -23.40 -1.95
C SER A 167 10.55 -24.57 -0.98
N ASP A 168 10.61 -24.29 0.32
CA ASP A 168 10.40 -25.33 1.32
C ASP A 168 8.93 -25.76 1.28
N ARG A 169 8.66 -26.73 0.42
CA ARG A 169 7.49 -27.60 0.56
C ARG A 169 7.74 -28.55 1.71
N LYS A 170 7.65 -28.10 2.92
CA LYS A 170 7.29 -28.99 4.02
C LYS A 170 5.78 -29.01 4.11
N SER A 171 5.17 -29.87 3.32
CA SER A 171 3.90 -30.49 3.68
C SER A 171 4.09 -31.09 5.07
N VAL A 172 3.48 -30.47 6.06
CA VAL A 172 3.25 -31.11 7.34
C VAL A 172 2.17 -32.15 7.08
N VAL A 173 2.52 -33.40 7.23
CA VAL A 173 1.60 -34.52 7.40
C VAL A 173 0.91 -34.37 8.74
#